data_214ce70f6d1ac2e0c33cd10343301f50
#
_entry.id   214ce70f6d1ac2e0c33cd10343301f50
#
_cell.length_a   1.000
_cell.length_b   1.000
_cell.length_c   1.000
_cell.angle_alpha   90.00
_cell.angle_beta   90.00
_cell.angle_gamma   90.00
#
_symmetry.space_group_name_H-M   'P 1'
#
loop_
_entity.id
_entity.type
_entity.pdbx_description
1 polymer ?
#
loop_
_entity_poly.entity_id
_entity_poly.type
_entity_poly.pdbx_seq_one_letter_code
_entity_poly.pdbx_strand_id
1 'polypeptide(L)'
;MLNRGRAILSLPIMRVLAVDASLRNTGVAIVDANNGKPRSVYFGTIHNVSTLRSSSCLVAIRDRLAELIREHEPDCCALESVIYVQSHKTAILLGAARGAAILAAAENGLPVFEYSPRRIKQCTVGRGSAAKNQVAFMVRALLGLTETPGPDAADALAIGLTHLRSQEVASFGVPGATRI
;
A
#
# COMPACT_ATOMS: atom_id res chain seq x y z
N MET A 1 47.56 7.74 -12.97
CA MET A 1 46.57 7.46 -11.87
C MET A 1 45.20 7.96 -12.31
N LEU A 2 44.36 7.06 -12.82
CA LEU A 2 43.02 7.37 -13.31
C LEU A 2 42.04 7.09 -12.17
N ASN A 3 41.53 8.17 -11.58
CA ASN A 3 40.45 8.14 -10.59
C ASN A 3 39.14 7.81 -11.32
N ARG A 4 38.75 6.52 -11.34
CA ARG A 4 37.42 6.10 -11.82
C ARG A 4 36.40 6.50 -10.74
N GLY A 5 35.81 7.68 -10.89
CA GLY A 5 34.61 8.06 -10.17
C GLY A 5 33.56 6.98 -10.34
N ARG A 6 33.22 6.28 -9.25
CA ARG A 6 32.05 5.40 -9.18
C ARG A 6 30.83 6.28 -9.44
N ALA A 7 30.28 6.20 -10.64
CA ALA A 7 28.92 6.71 -10.87
C ALA A 7 28.01 6.01 -9.87
N ILE A 8 27.48 6.74 -8.91
CA ILE A 8 26.41 6.26 -8.04
C ILE A 8 25.21 6.14 -8.97
N LEU A 9 24.95 4.93 -9.47
CA LEU A 9 23.69 4.61 -10.16
C LEU A 9 22.57 4.90 -9.15
N SER A 10 21.89 6.03 -9.30
CA SER A 10 20.67 6.27 -8.56
C SER A 10 19.67 5.19 -8.97
N LEU A 11 19.27 4.36 -8.02
CA LEU A 11 18.17 3.43 -8.24
C LEU A 11 16.95 4.22 -8.73
N PRO A 12 16.24 3.74 -9.76
CA PRO A 12 15.02 4.40 -10.21
C PRO A 12 14.06 4.57 -9.02
N ILE A 13 13.44 5.74 -8.94
CA ILE A 13 12.44 6.01 -7.89
C ILE A 13 11.26 5.08 -8.18
N MET A 14 11.02 4.11 -7.29
CA MET A 14 9.84 3.25 -7.35
C MET A 14 8.71 3.92 -6.57
N ARG A 15 7.58 4.14 -7.21
CA ARG A 15 6.37 4.69 -6.60
C ARG A 15 5.29 3.63 -6.51
N VAL A 16 4.66 3.52 -5.35
CA VAL A 16 3.72 2.46 -5.01
C VAL A 16 2.37 3.07 -4.65
N LEU A 17 1.30 2.61 -5.31
CA LEU A 17 -0.06 2.77 -4.82
C LEU A 17 -0.32 1.65 -3.81
N ALA A 18 -0.55 2.00 -2.55
CA ALA A 18 -0.89 1.06 -1.50
C ALA A 18 -2.36 1.22 -1.09
N VAL A 19 -3.08 0.09 -0.96
CA VAL A 19 -4.51 0.09 -0.69
C VAL A 19 -4.85 -0.90 0.43
N ASP A 20 -5.47 -0.39 1.50
CA ASP A 20 -6.17 -1.18 2.50
C ASP A 20 -7.65 -1.20 2.15
N ALA A 21 -8.07 -2.23 1.40
CA ALA A 21 -9.38 -2.28 0.78
C ALA A 21 -10.49 -2.61 1.78
N SER A 22 -11.48 -1.73 1.87
CA SER A 22 -12.71 -1.93 2.64
C SER A 22 -13.88 -1.21 1.95
N LEU A 23 -15.09 -1.73 2.07
CA LEU A 23 -16.23 -1.19 1.33
C LEU A 23 -16.57 0.26 1.75
N ARG A 24 -16.42 0.58 3.03
CA ARG A 24 -16.82 1.87 3.59
C ARG A 24 -15.68 2.86 3.78
N ASN A 25 -14.51 2.37 4.17
CA ASN A 25 -13.35 3.20 4.43
C ASN A 25 -12.11 2.53 3.82
N THR A 26 -11.89 2.75 2.53
CA THR A 26 -10.68 2.25 1.88
C THR A 26 -9.51 3.18 2.16
N GLY A 27 -8.51 2.69 2.88
CA GLY A 27 -7.24 3.38 3.05
C GLY A 27 -6.44 3.39 1.76
N VAL A 28 -5.86 4.55 1.41
CA VAL A 28 -5.00 4.69 0.22
C VAL A 28 -3.76 5.49 0.54
N ALA A 29 -2.64 5.11 -0.06
CA ALA A 29 -1.40 5.86 0.04
C ALA A 29 -0.59 5.76 -1.25
N ILE A 30 0.11 6.83 -1.59
CA ILE A 30 1.18 6.83 -2.58
C ILE A 30 2.49 7.05 -1.84
N VAL A 31 3.37 6.09 -1.92
CA VAL A 31 4.71 6.15 -1.31
C VAL A 31 5.78 5.95 -2.37
N ASP A 32 6.90 6.61 -2.22
CA ASP A 32 8.08 6.36 -3.03
C ASP A 32 9.35 6.29 -2.17
N ALA A 33 10.46 5.85 -2.75
CA ALA A 33 11.75 5.87 -2.10
C ALA A 33 12.71 6.72 -2.94
N ASN A 34 13.25 7.77 -2.32
CA ASN A 34 14.30 8.58 -2.92
C ASN A 34 15.61 8.33 -2.18
N ASN A 35 16.62 7.83 -2.89
CA ASN A 35 17.92 7.44 -2.32
C ASN A 35 17.79 6.50 -1.10
N GLY A 36 16.88 5.51 -1.18
CA GLY A 36 16.63 4.54 -0.12
C GLY A 36 15.82 5.09 1.08
N LYS A 37 15.40 6.36 1.05
CA LYS A 37 14.54 6.92 2.09
C LYS A 37 13.08 6.91 1.64
N PRO A 38 12.19 6.22 2.36
CA PRO A 38 10.77 6.22 2.04
C PRO A 38 10.14 7.59 2.29
N ARG A 39 9.23 7.99 1.42
CA ARG A 39 8.50 9.24 1.48
C ARG A 39 7.03 9.01 1.16
N SER A 40 6.14 9.68 1.88
CA SER A 40 4.74 9.75 1.52
C SER A 40 4.51 10.90 0.53
N VAL A 41 3.92 10.57 -0.61
CA VAL A 41 3.50 11.54 -1.63
C VAL A 41 2.05 11.95 -1.41
N TYR A 42 1.20 10.98 -1.08
CA TYR A 42 -0.21 11.15 -0.79
C TYR A 42 -0.68 10.07 0.19
N PHE A 43 -1.65 10.37 1.04
CA PHE A 43 -2.40 9.37 1.80
C PHE A 43 -3.77 9.92 2.19
N GLY A 44 -4.72 9.02 2.38
CA GLY A 44 -6.08 9.36 2.76
C GLY A 44 -7.00 8.16 2.89
N THR A 45 -8.29 8.43 3.01
CA THR A 45 -9.34 7.41 3.08
C THR A 45 -10.43 7.73 2.05
N ILE A 46 -10.79 6.75 1.23
CA ILE A 46 -11.98 6.83 0.38
C ILE A 46 -13.17 6.45 1.27
N HIS A 47 -13.97 7.45 1.62
CA HIS A 47 -15.11 7.27 2.51
C HIS A 47 -16.41 7.11 1.73
N ASN A 48 -17.09 5.99 1.89
CA ASN A 48 -18.39 5.68 1.33
C ASN A 48 -19.46 5.75 2.44
N VAL A 49 -20.37 6.73 2.36
CA VAL A 49 -21.44 6.91 3.34
C VAL A 49 -22.31 5.64 3.48
N SER A 50 -22.86 5.41 4.67
CA SER A 50 -23.62 4.19 4.99
C SER A 50 -24.85 3.97 4.11
N THR A 51 -25.46 5.04 3.60
CA THR A 51 -26.64 5.00 2.72
C THR A 51 -26.31 4.59 1.28
N LEU A 52 -25.04 4.65 0.86
CA LEU A 52 -24.64 4.30 -0.49
C LEU A 52 -24.74 2.77 -0.70
N ARG A 53 -25.30 2.34 -1.83
CA ARG A 53 -25.39 0.91 -2.19
C ARG A 53 -23.99 0.31 -2.37
N SER A 54 -23.82 -0.96 -2.02
CA SER A 54 -22.53 -1.64 -2.15
C SER A 54 -21.94 -1.55 -3.56
N SER A 55 -22.76 -1.72 -4.61
CA SER A 55 -22.31 -1.57 -6.00
C SER A 55 -21.77 -0.18 -6.31
N SER A 56 -22.43 0.87 -5.81
CA SER A 56 -21.96 2.25 -5.98
C SER A 56 -20.68 2.54 -5.19
N CYS A 57 -20.50 1.88 -4.01
CA CYS A 57 -19.25 1.96 -3.26
C CYS A 57 -18.07 1.37 -4.07
N LEU A 58 -18.28 0.24 -4.75
CA LEU A 58 -17.24 -0.40 -5.57
C LEU A 58 -16.83 0.50 -6.74
N VAL A 59 -17.82 1.14 -7.39
CA VAL A 59 -17.54 2.12 -8.45
C VAL A 59 -16.74 3.30 -7.90
N ALA A 60 -17.14 3.87 -6.76
CA ALA A 60 -16.44 4.99 -6.15
C ALA A 60 -14.99 4.63 -5.76
N ILE A 61 -14.75 3.43 -5.23
CA ILE A 61 -13.41 2.93 -4.94
C ILE A 61 -12.58 2.84 -6.22
N ARG A 62 -13.10 2.15 -7.26
CA ARG A 62 -12.39 2.00 -8.54
C ARG A 62 -12.06 3.35 -9.16
N ASP A 63 -13.04 4.25 -9.26
CA ASP A 63 -12.88 5.54 -9.93
C ASP A 63 -11.86 6.42 -9.19
N ARG A 64 -11.93 6.48 -7.86
CA ARG A 64 -10.97 7.27 -7.08
C ARG A 64 -9.55 6.70 -7.15
N LEU A 65 -9.39 5.39 -7.15
CA LEU A 65 -8.08 4.76 -7.35
C LEU A 65 -7.54 5.04 -8.77
N ALA A 66 -8.37 4.97 -9.80
CA ALA A 66 -7.98 5.31 -11.17
C ALA A 66 -7.56 6.79 -11.30
N GLU A 67 -8.22 7.72 -10.59
CA GLU A 67 -7.81 9.12 -10.51
C GLU A 67 -6.41 9.26 -9.88
N LEU A 68 -6.18 8.63 -8.72
CA LEU A 68 -4.90 8.66 -8.02
C LEU A 68 -3.77 8.03 -8.86
N ILE A 69 -4.06 6.98 -9.63
CA ILE A 69 -3.10 6.37 -10.54
C ILE A 69 -2.69 7.37 -11.63
N ARG A 70 -3.66 8.05 -12.25
CA ARG A 70 -3.37 9.07 -13.28
C ARG A 70 -2.66 10.30 -12.73
N GLU A 71 -2.98 10.71 -11.51
CA GLU A 71 -2.39 11.89 -10.86
C GLU A 71 -0.94 11.66 -10.41
N HIS A 72 -0.67 10.47 -9.90
CA HIS A 72 0.60 10.18 -9.24
C HIS A 72 1.50 9.20 -9.99
N GLU A 73 1.03 8.57 -11.06
CA GLU A 73 1.77 7.66 -11.94
C GLU A 73 2.59 6.62 -11.15
N PRO A 74 1.96 5.77 -10.30
CA PRO A 74 2.67 4.72 -9.57
C PRO A 74 3.13 3.60 -10.51
N ASP A 75 4.24 2.93 -10.17
CA ASP A 75 4.80 1.81 -10.93
C ASP A 75 4.08 0.48 -10.65
N CYS A 76 3.41 0.37 -9.49
CA CYS A 76 2.71 -0.84 -9.06
C CYS A 76 1.65 -0.53 -7.99
N CYS A 77 0.80 -1.53 -7.73
CA CYS A 77 -0.17 -1.53 -6.65
C CYS A 77 0.18 -2.60 -5.60
N ALA A 78 0.06 -2.26 -4.32
CA ALA A 78 0.26 -3.17 -3.21
C ALA A 78 -0.99 -3.25 -2.33
N LEU A 79 -1.39 -4.47 -1.94
CA LEU A 79 -2.58 -4.77 -1.16
C LEU A 79 -2.26 -5.67 0.03
N GLU A 80 -3.08 -5.61 1.08
CA GLU A 80 -3.09 -6.63 2.12
C GLU A 80 -3.82 -7.89 1.63
N SER A 81 -3.25 -9.08 1.89
CA SER A 81 -3.91 -10.35 1.59
C SER A 81 -4.95 -10.70 2.64
N VAL A 82 -6.08 -11.24 2.19
CA VAL A 82 -7.15 -11.73 3.09
C VAL A 82 -6.81 -13.15 3.53
N ILE A 83 -6.44 -13.34 4.80
CA ILE A 83 -6.09 -14.65 5.34
C ILE A 83 -7.26 -15.28 6.11
N TYR A 84 -7.98 -14.49 6.90
CA TYR A 84 -9.07 -14.96 7.75
C TYR A 84 -10.13 -13.88 7.94
N VAL A 85 -11.39 -14.29 7.82
CA VAL A 85 -12.54 -13.41 8.05
C VAL A 85 -13.57 -14.12 8.92
N GLN A 86 -14.04 -13.45 9.97
CA GLN A 86 -14.95 -14.03 10.96
C GLN A 86 -16.36 -14.37 10.42
N SER A 87 -16.76 -13.80 9.30
CA SER A 87 -18.10 -14.01 8.73
C SER A 87 -18.07 -14.05 7.20
N HIS A 88 -18.85 -14.93 6.62
CA HIS A 88 -19.02 -15.03 5.16
C HIS A 88 -19.44 -13.72 4.51
N LYS A 89 -20.36 -12.98 5.16
CA LYS A 89 -20.82 -11.68 4.66
C LYS A 89 -19.67 -10.67 4.58
N THR A 90 -18.86 -10.60 5.62
CA THR A 90 -17.68 -9.73 5.67
C THR A 90 -16.65 -10.16 4.62
N ALA A 91 -16.42 -11.46 4.43
CA ALA A 91 -15.53 -11.99 3.41
C ALA A 91 -15.94 -11.55 1.99
N ILE A 92 -17.23 -11.67 1.67
CA ILE A 92 -17.78 -11.27 0.36
C ILE A 92 -17.59 -9.77 0.12
N LEU A 93 -17.93 -8.93 1.10
CA LEU A 93 -17.81 -7.48 0.96
C LEU A 93 -16.35 -7.01 0.87
N LEU A 94 -15.47 -7.62 1.65
CA LEU A 94 -14.03 -7.34 1.61
C LEU A 94 -13.43 -7.79 0.27
N GLY A 95 -13.77 -8.99 -0.19
CA GLY A 95 -13.35 -9.50 -1.49
C GLY A 95 -13.83 -8.63 -2.65
N ALA A 96 -15.07 -8.12 -2.59
CA ALA A 96 -15.61 -7.22 -3.60
C ALA A 96 -14.85 -5.87 -3.63
N ALA A 97 -14.64 -5.24 -2.47
CA ALA A 97 -13.87 -3.99 -2.37
C ALA A 97 -12.43 -4.16 -2.88
N ARG A 98 -11.81 -5.28 -2.50
CA ARG A 98 -10.49 -5.66 -2.98
C ARG A 98 -10.47 -5.89 -4.49
N GLY A 99 -11.48 -6.57 -5.03
CA GLY A 99 -11.66 -6.76 -6.48
C GLY A 99 -11.75 -5.43 -7.23
N ALA A 100 -12.45 -4.43 -6.69
CA ALA A 100 -12.52 -3.10 -7.26
C ALA A 100 -11.14 -2.40 -7.30
N ALA A 101 -10.33 -2.57 -6.25
CA ALA A 101 -8.97 -2.03 -6.21
C ALA A 101 -8.03 -2.72 -7.23
N ILE A 102 -8.09 -4.04 -7.32
CA ILE A 102 -7.31 -4.83 -8.31
C ILE A 102 -7.72 -4.43 -9.73
N LEU A 103 -9.02 -4.27 -9.99
CA LEU A 103 -9.54 -3.87 -11.30
C LEU A 103 -9.01 -2.49 -11.70
N ALA A 104 -9.07 -1.51 -10.78
CA ALA A 104 -8.52 -0.18 -11.04
C ALA A 104 -7.02 -0.21 -11.39
N ALA A 105 -6.23 -1.03 -10.70
CA ALA A 105 -4.81 -1.20 -10.99
C ALA A 105 -4.59 -1.88 -12.35
N ALA A 106 -5.31 -2.97 -12.64
CA ALA A 106 -5.18 -3.76 -13.87
C ALA A 106 -5.61 -2.96 -15.11
N GLU A 107 -6.71 -2.20 -15.05
CA GLU A 107 -7.19 -1.32 -16.13
C GLU A 107 -6.16 -0.23 -16.49
N ASN A 108 -5.30 0.14 -15.54
CA ASN A 108 -4.21 1.10 -15.74
C ASN A 108 -2.84 0.44 -15.95
N GLY A 109 -2.79 -0.88 -16.18
CA GLY A 109 -1.58 -1.62 -16.51
C GLY A 109 -0.60 -1.83 -15.34
N LEU A 110 -1.02 -1.59 -14.09
CA LEU A 110 -0.16 -1.74 -12.93
C LEU A 110 -0.06 -3.21 -12.49
N PRO A 111 1.15 -3.74 -12.25
CA PRO A 111 1.30 -5.01 -11.55
C PRO A 111 0.81 -4.88 -10.09
N VAL A 112 0.15 -5.94 -9.60
CA VAL A 112 -0.44 -5.97 -8.26
C VAL A 112 0.29 -6.97 -7.39
N PHE A 113 0.64 -6.56 -6.16
CA PHE A 113 1.37 -7.35 -5.18
C PHE A 113 0.61 -7.47 -3.87
N GLU A 114 0.75 -8.63 -3.21
CA GLU A 114 0.08 -8.91 -1.94
C GLU A 114 1.05 -9.17 -0.80
N TYR A 115 0.64 -8.73 0.39
CA TYR A 115 1.37 -8.92 1.64
C TYR A 115 0.45 -9.41 2.74
N SER A 116 0.90 -10.41 3.50
CA SER A 116 0.15 -10.85 4.68
C SER A 116 0.19 -9.80 5.80
N PRO A 117 -0.88 -9.71 6.63
CA PRO A 117 -0.91 -8.81 7.79
C PRO A 117 0.31 -8.96 8.70
N ARG A 118 0.76 -10.20 8.91
CA ARG A 118 1.97 -10.50 9.68
C ARG A 118 3.22 -9.90 9.06
N ARG A 119 3.37 -9.98 7.73
CA ARG A 119 4.51 -9.42 6.99
C ARG A 119 4.53 -7.90 7.10
N ILE A 120 3.36 -7.24 6.95
CA ILE A 120 3.22 -5.80 7.08
C ILE A 120 3.68 -5.34 8.46
N LYS A 121 3.23 -5.99 9.54
CA LYS A 121 3.66 -5.69 10.90
C LYS A 121 5.15 -5.93 11.13
N GLN A 122 5.70 -7.02 10.62
CA GLN A 122 7.14 -7.31 10.69
C GLN A 122 7.98 -6.24 9.99
N CYS A 123 7.58 -5.83 8.79
CA CYS A 123 8.30 -4.81 8.03
C CYS A 123 8.20 -3.43 8.68
N THR A 124 7.06 -3.10 9.31
CA THR A 124 6.85 -1.77 9.89
C THR A 124 7.42 -1.64 11.30
N VAL A 125 7.17 -2.63 12.17
CA VAL A 125 7.48 -2.58 13.61
C VAL A 125 8.59 -3.56 14.02
N GLY A 126 8.98 -4.49 13.15
CA GLY A 126 9.95 -5.54 13.44
C GLY A 126 9.34 -6.81 14.05
N ARG A 127 8.04 -6.86 14.35
CA ARG A 127 7.35 -8.05 14.90
C ARG A 127 5.92 -8.17 14.38
N GLY A 128 5.54 -9.41 13.97
CA GLY A 128 4.23 -9.69 13.38
C GLY A 128 3.03 -9.63 14.34
N SER A 129 3.27 -9.55 15.65
CA SER A 129 2.24 -9.43 16.70
C SER A 129 1.99 -7.98 17.15
N ALA A 130 2.55 -6.98 16.44
CA ALA A 130 2.40 -5.58 16.79
C ALA A 130 0.92 -5.14 16.81
N ALA A 131 0.57 -4.27 17.75
CA ALA A 131 -0.75 -3.66 17.82
C ALA A 131 -0.89 -2.53 16.78
N LYS A 132 -2.13 -2.19 16.39
CA LYS A 132 -2.40 -1.16 15.35
C LYS A 132 -1.80 0.21 15.69
N ASN A 133 -1.89 0.64 16.94
CA ASN A 133 -1.29 1.90 17.40
C ASN A 133 0.24 1.93 17.25
N GLN A 134 0.91 0.80 17.43
CA GLN A 134 2.36 0.68 17.22
C GLN A 134 2.71 0.79 15.73
N VAL A 135 1.87 0.21 14.85
CA VAL A 135 2.04 0.35 13.39
C VAL A 135 1.89 1.81 12.99
N ALA A 136 0.82 2.49 13.41
CA ALA A 136 0.58 3.90 13.09
C ALA A 136 1.71 4.82 13.58
N PHE A 137 2.20 4.59 14.80
CA PHE A 137 3.34 5.31 15.36
C PHE A 137 4.62 5.13 14.51
N MET A 138 4.93 3.89 14.14
CA MET A 138 6.11 3.58 13.33
C MET A 138 5.99 4.13 11.91
N VAL A 139 4.81 4.06 11.30
CA VAL A 139 4.54 4.69 9.99
C VAL A 139 4.85 6.19 10.03
N ARG A 140 4.32 6.89 11.04
CA ARG A 140 4.62 8.31 11.25
C ARG A 140 6.12 8.57 11.35
N ALA A 141 6.83 7.80 12.16
CA ALA A 141 8.28 7.98 12.38
C ALA A 141 9.10 7.69 11.11
N LEU A 142 8.79 6.59 10.40
CA LEU A 142 9.51 6.16 9.20
C LEU A 142 9.33 7.11 8.01
N LEU A 143 8.16 7.73 7.90
CA LEU A 143 7.84 8.68 6.83
C LEU A 143 8.07 10.15 7.23
N GLY A 144 8.45 10.42 8.48
CA GLY A 144 8.68 11.77 8.99
C GLY A 144 7.41 12.64 8.98
N LEU A 145 6.23 12.03 9.23
CA LEU A 145 4.98 12.77 9.22
C LEU A 145 4.83 13.62 10.48
N THR A 146 4.30 14.82 10.34
CA THR A 146 4.07 15.76 11.45
C THR A 146 3.00 15.25 12.42
N GLU A 147 1.98 14.58 11.87
CA GLU A 147 0.85 14.02 12.62
C GLU A 147 0.69 12.52 12.35
N THR A 148 0.07 11.82 13.30
CA THR A 148 -0.27 10.41 13.11
C THR A 148 -1.45 10.32 12.15
N PRO A 149 -1.33 9.58 11.02
CA PRO A 149 -2.43 9.41 10.07
C PRO A 149 -3.61 8.67 10.71
N GLY A 150 -4.80 8.89 10.17
CA GLY A 150 -5.99 8.11 10.53
C GLY A 150 -5.77 6.60 10.28
N PRO A 151 -6.53 5.72 10.95
CA PRO A 151 -6.25 4.28 10.97
C PRO A 151 -6.18 3.65 9.58
N ASP A 152 -7.15 3.92 8.69
CA ASP A 152 -7.18 3.33 7.35
C ASP A 152 -5.99 3.81 6.49
N ALA A 153 -5.67 5.10 6.57
CA ALA A 153 -4.51 5.67 5.89
C ALA A 153 -3.18 5.13 6.45
N ALA A 154 -3.09 4.91 7.76
CA ALA A 154 -1.91 4.31 8.39
C ALA A 154 -1.69 2.86 7.93
N ASP A 155 -2.76 2.07 7.82
CA ASP A 155 -2.70 0.70 7.32
C ASP A 155 -2.24 0.70 5.84
N ALA A 156 -2.76 1.58 4.99
CA ALA A 156 -2.30 1.73 3.60
C ALA A 156 -0.83 2.17 3.51
N LEU A 157 -0.39 3.13 4.31
CA LEU A 157 1.01 3.55 4.36
C LEU A 157 1.95 2.40 4.80
N ALA A 158 1.51 1.57 5.75
CA ALA A 158 2.28 0.40 6.19
C ALA A 158 2.44 -0.64 5.07
N ILE A 159 1.40 -0.85 4.24
CA ILE A 159 1.46 -1.72 3.05
C ILE A 159 2.50 -1.18 2.07
N GLY A 160 2.46 0.12 1.76
CA GLY A 160 3.41 0.75 0.84
C GLY A 160 4.86 0.68 1.31
N LEU A 161 5.11 0.95 2.60
CA LEU A 161 6.43 0.77 3.22
C LEU A 161 6.91 -0.68 3.13
N THR A 162 5.99 -1.64 3.29
CA THR A 162 6.31 -3.07 3.18
C THR A 162 6.75 -3.42 1.76
N HIS A 163 6.08 -2.87 0.75
CA HIS A 163 6.45 -3.10 -0.64
C HIS A 163 7.85 -2.55 -0.94
N LEU A 164 8.13 -1.29 -0.61
CA LEU A 164 9.43 -0.67 -0.83
C LEU A 164 10.56 -1.48 -0.18
N ARG A 165 10.43 -1.87 1.08
CA ARG A 165 11.42 -2.70 1.78
C ARG A 165 11.56 -4.10 1.20
N SER A 166 10.47 -4.70 0.73
CA SER A 166 10.52 -6.03 0.12
C SER A 166 11.26 -6.01 -1.22
N GLN A 167 11.18 -4.94 -1.98
CA GLN A 167 11.95 -4.77 -3.22
C GLN A 167 13.44 -4.56 -2.95
N GLU A 168 13.80 -3.80 -1.91
CA GLU A 168 15.19 -3.66 -1.48
C GLU A 168 15.80 -5.04 -1.14
N VAL A 169 15.07 -5.84 -0.36
CA VAL A 169 15.53 -7.19 0.05
C VAL A 169 15.54 -8.17 -1.13
N ALA A 170 14.60 -8.08 -2.06
CA ALA A 170 14.57 -8.91 -3.27
C ALA A 170 15.79 -8.67 -4.17
N SER A 171 16.33 -7.46 -4.19
CA SER A 171 17.59 -7.15 -4.89
C SER A 171 18.80 -7.93 -4.35
N PHE A 172 18.70 -8.46 -3.13
CA PHE A 172 19.71 -9.35 -2.50
C PHE A 172 19.33 -10.84 -2.57
N GLY A 173 18.38 -11.24 -3.43
CA GLY A 173 18.03 -12.65 -3.69
C GLY A 173 17.05 -13.29 -2.69
N VAL A 174 16.42 -12.51 -1.81
CA VAL A 174 15.39 -13.02 -0.88
C VAL A 174 14.00 -12.97 -1.57
N PRO A 175 13.15 -14.03 -1.47
CA PRO A 175 11.83 -14.03 -2.06
C PRO A 175 10.99 -12.82 -1.65
N GLY A 176 10.51 -12.09 -2.64
CA GLY A 176 9.72 -10.87 -2.45
C GLY A 176 8.23 -11.13 -2.23
N ALA A 177 7.41 -10.19 -2.68
CA ALA A 177 5.96 -10.23 -2.66
C ALA A 177 5.38 -11.28 -3.61
N THR A 178 4.19 -11.77 -3.33
CA THR A 178 3.40 -12.52 -4.30
C THR A 178 2.77 -11.53 -5.28
N ARG A 179 3.09 -11.68 -6.57
CA ARG A 179 2.40 -10.97 -7.65
C ARG A 179 1.14 -11.76 -8.00
N ILE A 180 0.03 -11.08 -8.12
CA ILE A 180 -1.27 -11.66 -8.51
C ILE A 180 -1.72 -11.13 -9.87
#